data_1ac8bf507c50c58f92418fbe13cc550c
#
_entry.id   1ac8bf507c50c58f92418fbe13cc550c
#
_cell.length_a   1.000
_cell.length_b   1.000
_cell.length_c   1.000
_cell.angle_alpha   90.00
_cell.angle_beta   90.00
_cell.angle_gamma   90.00
#
_symmetry.space_group_name_H-M   'P 1'
#
loop_
_entity.id
_entity.type
_entity.pdbx_description
1 polymer ?
#
loop_
_entity_poly.entity_id
_entity_poly.type
_entity_poly.pdbx_seq_one_letter_code
_entity_poly.pdbx_strand_id
1 'polypeptide(L)'
;YNRINGTYASEDPWLLTEVLRDEWGFEGYVVSDWGAVNDRILALKAGLELEMPSSGGVTDREIIQAVQDGSQEEAVLDRAEARILRISFLYLDNKREQPFTLEADHDFARRLAEQSMVLLKNEEVLPLGEKEKVAFIGGFAKTPRFQGGGSSHINSFRVSSALEAISHMAKASENVTYAEGFSVEQDVYDEALAAEAIEAARRADKAVVFAGLPENFESESYDRSHMRLPDCQNRLIAEIIKVQPNTVVVLHNGSPVEMPWLSDVKGLMEAY
;
A
#
# COMPACT_ATOMS: atom_id res chain seq x y z
N TYR A 1 10.87 -6.20 15.05
CA TYR A 1 12.09 -5.39 15.18
C TYR A 1 12.11 -4.54 16.44
N ASN A 2 10.95 -4.03 16.89
CA ASN A 2 10.86 -3.09 17.99
C ASN A 2 11.04 -3.75 19.34
N ARG A 3 11.50 -2.97 20.33
CA ARG A 3 11.53 -3.36 21.74
C ARG A 3 10.31 -2.78 22.46
N ILE A 4 9.73 -3.62 23.33
CA ILE A 4 8.68 -3.23 24.27
C ILE A 4 9.28 -3.32 25.67
N ASN A 5 9.37 -2.20 26.37
CA ASN A 5 10.03 -2.11 27.70
C ASN A 5 11.43 -2.73 27.75
N GLY A 6 12.18 -2.63 26.64
CA GLY A 6 13.56 -3.12 26.56
C GLY A 6 13.72 -4.55 25.99
N THR A 7 12.65 -5.32 25.86
CA THR A 7 12.65 -6.67 25.27
C THR A 7 12.18 -6.60 23.81
N TYR A 8 12.84 -7.30 22.89
CA TYR A 8 12.37 -7.39 21.51
C TYR A 8 11.01 -8.09 21.46
N ALA A 9 10.10 -7.59 20.63
CA ALA A 9 8.74 -8.11 20.53
C ALA A 9 8.70 -9.60 20.13
N SER A 10 9.67 -10.05 19.32
CA SER A 10 9.83 -11.46 18.93
C SER A 10 10.32 -12.38 20.08
N GLU A 11 10.78 -11.80 21.19
CA GLU A 11 11.40 -12.50 22.33
C GLU A 11 10.67 -12.18 23.66
N ASP A 12 9.50 -11.53 23.57
CA ASP A 12 8.77 -11.06 24.75
C ASP A 12 7.69 -12.08 25.18
N PRO A 13 7.90 -12.82 26.28
CA PRO A 13 6.94 -13.81 26.77
C PRO A 13 5.64 -13.17 27.26
N TRP A 14 5.67 -11.93 27.75
CA TRP A 14 4.46 -11.21 28.11
C TRP A 14 3.58 -10.99 26.88
N LEU A 15 4.16 -10.50 25.78
CA LEU A 15 3.42 -10.25 24.54
C LEU A 15 2.92 -11.54 23.88
N LEU A 16 3.83 -12.51 23.67
CA LEU A 16 3.56 -13.69 22.82
C LEU A 16 2.88 -14.84 23.58
N THR A 17 3.01 -14.90 24.89
CA THR A 17 2.36 -15.93 25.70
C THR A 17 1.24 -15.35 26.55
N GLU A 18 1.52 -14.45 27.51
CA GLU A 18 0.51 -13.98 28.45
C GLU A 18 -0.65 -13.26 27.75
N VAL A 19 -0.33 -12.24 26.92
CA VAL A 19 -1.38 -11.47 26.23
C VAL A 19 -1.97 -12.26 25.06
N LEU A 20 -1.13 -12.68 24.11
CA LEU A 20 -1.64 -13.27 22.87
C LEU A 20 -2.34 -14.61 23.12
N ARG A 21 -1.81 -15.48 23.96
CA ARG A 21 -2.30 -16.83 24.14
C ARG A 21 -3.22 -16.98 25.35
N ASP A 22 -2.76 -16.50 26.51
CA ASP A 22 -3.50 -16.74 27.76
C ASP A 22 -4.72 -15.81 27.88
N GLU A 23 -4.57 -14.51 27.52
CA GLU A 23 -5.70 -13.58 27.57
C GLU A 23 -6.58 -13.64 26.31
N TRP A 24 -6.00 -13.66 25.11
CA TRP A 24 -6.75 -13.60 23.85
C TRP A 24 -7.11 -14.97 23.28
N GLY A 25 -6.53 -16.06 23.83
CA GLY A 25 -6.84 -17.42 23.40
C GLY A 25 -6.35 -17.78 22.00
N PHE A 26 -5.25 -17.16 21.52
CA PHE A 26 -4.69 -17.47 20.20
C PHE A 26 -4.10 -18.88 20.17
N GLU A 27 -4.60 -19.73 19.28
CA GLU A 27 -4.21 -21.14 19.17
C GLU A 27 -3.32 -21.46 17.96
N GLY A 28 -3.02 -20.47 17.12
CA GLY A 28 -2.12 -20.60 15.97
C GLY A 28 -0.65 -20.60 16.35
N TYR A 29 0.22 -20.52 15.36
CA TYR A 29 1.64 -20.28 15.56
C TYR A 29 2.04 -18.86 15.14
N VAL A 30 3.11 -18.34 15.72
CA VAL A 30 3.66 -17.03 15.43
C VAL A 30 4.85 -17.19 14.49
N VAL A 31 4.86 -16.38 13.43
CA VAL A 31 5.97 -16.26 12.48
C VAL A 31 6.68 -14.93 12.71
N SER A 32 8.00 -14.92 12.72
CA SER A 32 8.74 -13.67 12.78
C SER A 32 8.62 -12.87 11.49
N ASP A 33 8.79 -11.57 11.56
CA ASP A 33 9.19 -10.80 10.40
C ASP A 33 10.63 -11.15 9.97
N TRP A 34 10.99 -10.81 8.74
CA TRP A 34 12.29 -11.17 8.15
C TRP A 34 13.46 -10.54 8.90
N GLY A 35 14.25 -11.41 9.58
CA GLY A 35 15.40 -10.98 10.38
C GLY A 35 15.07 -10.30 11.71
N ALA A 36 13.85 -10.43 12.22
CA ALA A 36 13.41 -9.80 13.46
C ALA A 36 13.78 -10.59 14.73
N VAL A 37 14.33 -11.80 14.60
CA VAL A 37 14.80 -12.63 15.72
C VAL A 37 16.27 -12.30 16.01
N ASN A 38 16.59 -11.96 17.28
CA ASN A 38 17.94 -11.69 17.72
C ASN A 38 18.51 -12.88 18.51
N ASP A 39 17.69 -13.50 19.39
CA ASP A 39 18.02 -14.70 20.15
C ASP A 39 16.93 -15.75 19.90
N ARG A 40 17.29 -16.81 19.17
CA ARG A 40 16.32 -17.83 18.75
C ARG A 40 15.79 -18.64 19.94
N ILE A 41 16.59 -18.82 20.98
CA ILE A 41 16.18 -19.57 22.17
C ILE A 41 15.20 -18.76 23.01
N LEU A 42 15.48 -17.47 23.20
CA LEU A 42 14.55 -16.56 23.88
C LEU A 42 13.23 -16.42 23.09
N ALA A 43 13.30 -16.31 21.78
CA ALA A 43 12.13 -16.24 20.92
C ALA A 43 11.26 -17.51 21.03
N LEU A 44 11.87 -18.70 21.00
CA LEU A 44 11.16 -19.97 21.17
C LEU A 44 10.50 -20.06 22.56
N LYS A 45 11.21 -19.67 23.62
CA LYS A 45 10.66 -19.60 24.99
C LYS A 45 9.48 -18.65 25.11
N ALA A 46 9.55 -17.52 24.41
CA ALA A 46 8.51 -16.50 24.43
C ALA A 46 7.23 -16.94 23.69
N GLY A 47 7.30 -17.92 22.78
CA GLY A 47 6.14 -18.42 22.02
C GLY A 47 6.17 -18.03 20.55
N LEU A 48 7.37 -17.78 19.98
CA LEU A 48 7.58 -17.62 18.53
C LEU A 48 8.02 -18.97 17.94
N GLU A 49 7.16 -19.57 17.13
CA GLU A 49 7.38 -20.90 16.59
C GLU A 49 8.27 -20.91 15.35
N LEU A 50 8.06 -19.97 14.41
CA LEU A 50 8.72 -19.99 13.12
C LEU A 50 9.53 -18.71 12.87
N GLU A 51 10.84 -18.88 12.74
CA GLU A 51 11.75 -17.81 12.33
C GLU A 51 11.80 -17.66 10.82
N MET A 52 11.73 -16.43 10.32
CA MET A 52 11.88 -16.11 8.91
C MET A 52 12.92 -14.99 8.70
N PRO A 53 13.66 -15.02 7.59
CA PRO A 53 13.79 -16.17 6.68
C PRO A 53 14.56 -17.32 7.36
N SER A 54 14.57 -18.49 6.73
CA SER A 54 15.39 -19.62 7.24
C SER A 54 16.85 -19.21 7.41
N SER A 55 17.41 -19.54 8.58
CA SER A 55 18.82 -19.33 8.89
C SER A 55 19.78 -20.30 8.15
N GLY A 56 19.24 -21.20 7.31
CA GLY A 56 20.01 -22.27 6.70
C GLY A 56 20.51 -23.30 7.74
N GLY A 57 19.78 -23.47 8.83
CA GLY A 57 20.09 -24.43 9.90
C GLY A 57 21.06 -23.90 10.96
N VAL A 58 21.38 -22.61 10.96
CA VAL A 58 22.27 -22.03 12.01
C VAL A 58 21.53 -22.02 13.35
N THR A 59 20.39 -21.37 13.42
CA THR A 59 19.56 -21.26 14.63
C THR A 59 18.90 -22.58 15.02
N ASP A 60 18.65 -23.48 14.05
CA ASP A 60 18.18 -24.84 14.35
C ASP A 60 19.21 -25.61 15.19
N ARG A 61 20.51 -25.50 14.87
CA ARG A 61 21.58 -26.12 15.66
C ARG A 61 21.70 -25.53 17.07
N GLU A 62 21.40 -24.23 17.21
CA GLU A 62 21.37 -23.61 18.55
C GLU A 62 20.25 -24.19 19.41
N ILE A 63 19.04 -24.37 18.84
CA ILE A 63 17.93 -25.04 19.56
C ILE A 63 18.30 -26.47 19.93
N ILE A 64 18.84 -27.26 18.99
CA ILE A 64 19.25 -28.64 19.25
C ILE A 64 20.29 -28.69 20.38
N GLN A 65 21.30 -27.83 20.35
CA GLN A 65 22.31 -27.75 21.36
C GLN A 65 21.75 -27.39 22.74
N ALA A 66 20.83 -26.39 22.77
CA ALA A 66 20.20 -25.93 24.00
C ALA A 66 19.31 -27.02 24.64
N VAL A 67 18.65 -27.84 23.86
CA VAL A 67 17.88 -29.00 24.35
C VAL A 67 18.84 -30.09 24.86
N GLN A 68 19.92 -30.37 24.11
CA GLN A 68 20.91 -31.39 24.52
C GLN A 68 21.68 -31.07 25.82
N ASP A 69 22.01 -29.80 26.02
CA ASP A 69 22.72 -29.37 27.24
C ASP A 69 21.77 -29.02 28.40
N GLY A 70 20.46 -29.09 28.19
CA GLY A 70 19.43 -28.85 29.19
C GLY A 70 19.15 -27.37 29.50
N SER A 71 19.73 -26.44 28.77
CA SER A 71 19.44 -25.00 28.91
C SER A 71 18.05 -24.61 28.33
N GLN A 72 17.49 -25.47 27.48
CA GLN A 72 16.15 -25.38 26.92
C GLN A 72 15.37 -26.67 27.21
N GLU A 73 14.18 -26.55 27.80
CA GLU A 73 13.29 -27.69 27.99
C GLU A 73 12.74 -28.17 26.65
N GLU A 74 12.86 -29.47 26.35
CA GLU A 74 12.30 -30.10 25.12
C GLU A 74 10.80 -29.86 24.96
N ALA A 75 10.07 -29.85 26.08
CA ALA A 75 8.63 -29.57 26.07
C ALA A 75 8.23 -28.20 25.47
N VAL A 76 9.15 -27.23 25.44
CA VAL A 76 8.90 -25.93 24.76
C VAL A 76 8.97 -26.10 23.27
N LEU A 77 9.93 -26.89 22.76
CA LEU A 77 10.03 -27.23 21.34
C LEU A 77 8.81 -28.06 20.90
N ASP A 78 8.44 -29.09 21.67
CA ASP A 78 7.25 -29.92 21.39
C ASP A 78 5.97 -29.09 21.24
N ARG A 79 5.79 -28.08 22.11
CA ARG A 79 4.63 -27.17 22.01
C ARG A 79 4.68 -26.33 20.73
N ALA A 80 5.85 -25.86 20.34
CA ALA A 80 6.00 -25.08 19.10
C ALA A 80 5.68 -25.92 17.85
N GLU A 81 6.24 -27.15 17.80
CA GLU A 81 5.96 -28.10 16.74
C GLU A 81 4.48 -28.49 16.67
N ALA A 82 3.87 -28.77 17.84
CA ALA A 82 2.45 -29.10 17.91
C ALA A 82 1.54 -28.01 17.33
N ARG A 83 1.89 -26.73 17.54
CA ARG A 83 1.12 -25.60 16.99
C ARG A 83 1.24 -25.52 15.47
N ILE A 84 2.44 -25.70 14.93
CA ILE A 84 2.69 -25.73 13.48
C ILE A 84 1.95 -26.92 12.85
N LEU A 85 2.09 -28.13 13.43
CA LEU A 85 1.44 -29.32 12.97
C LEU A 85 -0.09 -29.20 13.02
N ARG A 86 -0.64 -28.59 14.09
CA ARG A 86 -2.09 -28.34 14.20
C ARG A 86 -2.61 -27.57 12.98
N ILE A 87 -1.98 -26.46 12.64
CA ILE A 87 -2.42 -25.64 11.48
C ILE A 87 -2.26 -26.43 10.18
N SER A 88 -1.17 -27.21 10.03
CA SER A 88 -0.94 -28.07 8.87
C SER A 88 -2.04 -29.13 8.71
N PHE A 89 -2.45 -29.79 9.80
CA PHE A 89 -3.54 -30.76 9.77
C PHE A 89 -4.90 -30.10 9.53
N LEU A 90 -5.16 -28.95 10.13
CA LEU A 90 -6.38 -28.18 9.85
C LEU A 90 -6.48 -27.81 8.37
N TYR A 91 -5.37 -27.45 7.73
CA TYR A 91 -5.34 -27.22 6.28
C TYR A 91 -5.68 -28.50 5.51
N LEU A 92 -5.04 -29.62 5.84
CA LEU A 92 -5.29 -30.88 5.14
C LEU A 92 -6.74 -31.36 5.28
N ASP A 93 -7.31 -31.24 6.47
CA ASP A 93 -8.71 -31.64 6.76
C ASP A 93 -9.74 -30.71 6.09
N ASN A 94 -9.37 -29.45 5.85
CA ASN A 94 -10.25 -28.47 5.24
C ASN A 94 -9.88 -28.10 3.81
N LYS A 95 -8.91 -28.77 3.23
CA LYS A 95 -8.47 -28.52 1.85
C LYS A 95 -9.66 -28.62 0.90
N ARG A 96 -9.95 -27.55 0.20
CA ARG A 96 -10.99 -27.48 -0.82
C ARG A 96 -10.35 -27.01 -2.12
N GLU A 97 -10.67 -27.69 -3.20
CA GLU A 97 -10.39 -27.18 -4.53
C GLU A 97 -11.44 -26.14 -4.87
N GLN A 98 -11.03 -24.89 -4.90
CA GLN A 98 -11.89 -23.80 -5.38
C GLN A 98 -11.31 -23.31 -6.72
N PRO A 99 -12.08 -23.44 -7.80
CA PRO A 99 -11.66 -22.86 -9.06
C PRO A 99 -11.57 -21.33 -8.90
N PHE A 100 -10.49 -20.75 -9.37
CA PHE A 100 -10.32 -19.30 -9.49
C PHE A 100 -9.90 -18.95 -10.91
N THR A 101 -10.19 -17.72 -11.33
CA THR A 101 -9.65 -17.16 -12.56
C THR A 101 -9.09 -15.79 -12.25
N LEU A 102 -7.99 -15.43 -12.91
CA LEU A 102 -7.35 -14.14 -12.73
C LEU A 102 -8.28 -13.00 -13.13
N GLU A 103 -9.15 -13.23 -14.11
CA GLU A 103 -10.18 -12.28 -14.54
C GLU A 103 -11.22 -12.02 -13.44
N ALA A 104 -11.72 -13.08 -12.79
CA ALA A 104 -12.68 -12.94 -11.70
C ALA A 104 -12.06 -12.24 -10.49
N ASP A 105 -10.80 -12.54 -10.18
CA ASP A 105 -10.06 -11.90 -9.10
C ASP A 105 -9.78 -10.42 -9.41
N HIS A 106 -9.45 -10.10 -10.68
CA HIS A 106 -9.31 -8.71 -11.12
C HIS A 106 -10.62 -7.92 -11.01
N ASP A 107 -11.75 -8.51 -11.42
CA ASP A 107 -13.06 -7.89 -11.25
C ASP A 107 -13.45 -7.70 -9.78
N PHE A 108 -13.03 -8.63 -8.91
CA PHE A 108 -13.23 -8.50 -7.47
C PHE A 108 -12.37 -7.37 -6.90
N ALA A 109 -11.09 -7.31 -7.28
CA ALA A 109 -10.18 -6.23 -6.88
C ALA A 109 -10.71 -4.85 -7.32
N ARG A 110 -11.26 -4.74 -8.54
CA ARG A 110 -11.90 -3.52 -9.03
C ARG A 110 -13.06 -3.08 -8.12
N ARG A 111 -13.94 -4.01 -7.74
CA ARG A 111 -15.07 -3.70 -6.84
C ARG A 111 -14.62 -3.28 -5.45
N LEU A 112 -13.51 -3.86 -4.95
CA LEU A 112 -12.91 -3.43 -3.69
C LEU A 112 -12.36 -2.01 -3.80
N ALA A 113 -11.64 -1.70 -4.88
CA ALA A 113 -11.12 -0.35 -5.14
C ALA A 113 -12.25 0.69 -5.20
N GLU A 114 -13.34 0.39 -5.92
CA GLU A 114 -14.54 1.26 -5.99
C GLU A 114 -15.14 1.57 -4.60
N GLN A 115 -15.09 0.61 -3.67
CA GLN A 115 -15.61 0.77 -2.31
C GLN A 115 -14.60 1.38 -1.33
N SER A 116 -13.32 1.37 -1.69
CA SER A 116 -12.24 1.92 -0.84
C SER A 116 -12.02 3.41 -1.08
N MET A 117 -12.26 3.89 -2.30
CA MET A 117 -12.08 5.31 -2.64
C MET A 117 -12.99 6.20 -1.81
N VAL A 118 -12.45 7.34 -1.35
CA VAL A 118 -13.18 8.29 -0.51
C VAL A 118 -13.32 9.64 -1.21
N LEU A 119 -14.57 10.09 -1.40
CA LEU A 119 -14.85 11.45 -1.87
C LEU A 119 -14.75 12.42 -0.70
N LEU A 120 -13.62 13.12 -0.58
CA LEU A 120 -13.33 14.03 0.53
C LEU A 120 -13.97 15.41 0.35
N LYS A 121 -14.09 15.89 -0.89
CA LYS A 121 -14.69 17.19 -1.21
C LYS A 121 -15.39 17.12 -2.57
N ASN A 122 -16.60 17.71 -2.67
CA ASN A 122 -17.31 17.90 -3.94
C ASN A 122 -18.21 19.12 -3.88
N GLU A 123 -17.79 20.20 -4.53
CA GLU A 123 -18.57 21.43 -4.73
C GLU A 123 -19.23 21.39 -6.11
N GLU A 124 -20.13 20.43 -6.30
CA GLU A 124 -20.93 20.24 -7.54
C GLU A 124 -20.08 20.05 -8.81
N VAL A 125 -18.81 19.66 -8.69
CA VAL A 125 -17.91 19.42 -9.81
C VAL A 125 -17.96 17.98 -10.32
N LEU A 126 -18.35 17.04 -9.47
CA LEU A 126 -18.54 15.63 -9.77
C LEU A 126 -20.04 15.27 -9.65
N PRO A 127 -20.53 14.28 -10.45
CA PRO A 127 -19.81 13.48 -11.44
C PRO A 127 -19.41 14.26 -12.69
N LEU A 128 -18.45 13.71 -13.46
CA LEU A 128 -18.12 14.24 -14.80
C LEU A 128 -19.25 13.95 -15.79
N GLY A 129 -19.62 14.94 -16.57
CA GLY A 129 -20.63 14.78 -17.63
C GLY A 129 -20.02 14.17 -18.91
N GLU A 130 -20.75 13.29 -19.58
CA GLU A 130 -20.30 12.63 -20.82
C GLU A 130 -19.91 13.59 -21.98
N LYS A 131 -20.43 14.81 -21.97
CA LYS A 131 -20.18 15.82 -23.00
C LYS A 131 -19.21 16.90 -22.58
N GLU A 132 -18.74 16.87 -21.34
CA GLU A 132 -17.82 17.87 -20.82
C GLU A 132 -16.42 17.58 -21.37
N LYS A 133 -15.70 18.62 -21.74
CA LYS A 133 -14.29 18.54 -22.06
C LYS A 133 -13.51 18.46 -20.76
N VAL A 134 -12.76 17.39 -20.58
CA VAL A 134 -12.02 17.14 -19.34
C VAL A 134 -10.53 16.98 -19.66
N ALA A 135 -9.68 17.70 -18.93
CA ALA A 135 -8.25 17.50 -18.97
C ALA A 135 -7.83 16.54 -17.84
N PHE A 136 -7.32 15.37 -18.17
CA PHE A 136 -6.63 14.47 -17.25
C PHE A 136 -5.16 14.85 -17.20
N ILE A 137 -4.67 15.17 -16.01
CA ILE A 137 -3.34 15.70 -15.80
C ILE A 137 -2.63 14.88 -14.72
N GLY A 138 -1.37 14.53 -14.99
CA GLY A 138 -0.54 13.76 -14.06
C GLY A 138 -0.22 12.36 -14.54
N GLY A 139 1.01 11.92 -14.32
CA GLY A 139 1.50 10.60 -14.73
C GLY A 139 0.68 9.45 -14.15
N PHE A 140 0.09 9.61 -12.96
CA PHE A 140 -0.73 8.58 -12.32
C PHE A 140 -2.06 8.32 -13.04
N ALA A 141 -2.55 9.22 -13.89
CA ALA A 141 -3.70 8.94 -14.77
C ALA A 141 -3.40 7.81 -15.76
N LYS A 142 -2.14 7.66 -16.18
CA LYS A 142 -1.67 6.66 -17.15
C LYS A 142 -1.04 5.46 -16.47
N THR A 143 -0.22 5.69 -15.46
CA THR A 143 0.50 4.67 -14.71
C THR A 143 0.17 4.86 -13.23
N PRO A 144 -0.96 4.30 -12.76
CA PRO A 144 -1.41 4.53 -11.39
C PRO A 144 -0.45 3.90 -10.41
N ARG A 145 -0.22 4.58 -9.29
CA ARG A 145 0.41 3.96 -8.14
C ARG A 145 -0.68 3.26 -7.33
N PHE A 146 -0.64 1.93 -7.30
CA PHE A 146 -1.64 1.07 -6.65
C PHE A 146 -1.03 0.16 -5.58
N GLN A 147 0.27 0.28 -5.34
CA GLN A 147 1.01 -0.49 -4.32
C GLN A 147 2.18 0.31 -3.79
N GLY A 148 2.61 -0.02 -2.57
CA GLY A 148 3.82 0.55 -1.97
C GLY A 148 5.10 0.00 -2.59
N GLY A 149 6.21 0.71 -2.39
CA GLY A 149 7.54 0.21 -2.71
C GLY A 149 8.05 -0.80 -1.66
N GLY A 150 9.04 -1.61 -2.04
CA GLY A 150 9.67 -2.60 -1.16
C GLY A 150 9.05 -3.99 -1.25
N SER A 151 9.00 -4.70 -0.14
CA SER A 151 8.59 -6.12 -0.09
C SER A 151 7.12 -6.37 -0.42
N SER A 152 6.27 -5.35 -0.35
CA SER A 152 4.87 -5.41 -0.76
C SER A 152 4.66 -5.42 -2.27
N HIS A 153 5.71 -5.14 -3.06
CA HIS A 153 5.61 -5.06 -4.52
C HIS A 153 5.33 -6.42 -5.15
N ILE A 154 4.25 -6.50 -5.93
CA ILE A 154 3.83 -7.70 -6.64
C ILE A 154 3.79 -7.47 -8.15
N ASN A 155 3.97 -8.55 -8.93
CA ASN A 155 3.77 -8.56 -10.37
C ASN A 155 2.28 -8.79 -10.66
N SER A 156 1.53 -7.71 -10.82
CA SER A 156 0.09 -7.77 -11.02
C SER A 156 -0.27 -8.43 -12.36
N PHE A 157 -1.32 -9.23 -12.39
CA PHE A 157 -1.88 -9.82 -13.61
C PHE A 157 -2.29 -8.74 -14.62
N ARG A 158 -2.97 -7.69 -14.13
CA ARG A 158 -3.39 -6.54 -14.93
C ARG A 158 -3.48 -5.30 -14.04
N VAL A 159 -3.09 -4.16 -14.58
CA VAL A 159 -3.24 -2.85 -13.95
C VAL A 159 -4.16 -2.03 -14.83
N SER A 160 -5.24 -1.49 -14.26
CA SER A 160 -6.15 -0.58 -14.97
C SER A 160 -5.84 0.86 -14.58
N SER A 161 -5.70 1.73 -15.57
CA SER A 161 -5.50 3.17 -15.37
C SER A 161 -6.76 3.97 -15.67
N ALA A 162 -6.82 5.20 -15.17
CA ALA A 162 -7.93 6.11 -15.50
C ALA A 162 -8.03 6.39 -17.00
N LEU A 163 -6.89 6.54 -17.69
CA LEU A 163 -6.87 6.72 -19.14
C LEU A 163 -7.32 5.48 -19.91
N GLU A 164 -6.93 4.29 -19.47
CA GLU A 164 -7.42 3.05 -20.06
C GLU A 164 -8.93 2.92 -19.86
N ALA A 165 -9.41 3.11 -18.63
CA ALA A 165 -10.82 2.99 -18.30
C ALA A 165 -11.69 3.95 -19.14
N ILE A 166 -11.30 5.23 -19.26
CA ILE A 166 -12.04 6.21 -20.04
C ILE A 166 -12.03 5.89 -21.55
N SER A 167 -10.96 5.27 -22.07
CA SER A 167 -10.87 4.87 -23.48
C SER A 167 -11.92 3.85 -23.89
N HIS A 168 -12.42 3.07 -22.95
CA HIS A 168 -13.51 2.10 -23.15
C HIS A 168 -14.91 2.71 -23.03
N MET A 169 -15.01 3.99 -22.64
CA MET A 169 -16.26 4.72 -22.52
C MET A 169 -16.51 5.54 -23.79
N ALA A 170 -17.09 4.92 -24.82
CA ALA A 170 -17.15 5.38 -26.22
C ALA A 170 -17.45 6.86 -26.46
N LYS A 171 -18.27 7.53 -25.63
CA LYS A 171 -18.58 8.95 -25.78
C LYS A 171 -17.75 9.88 -24.94
N ALA A 172 -17.27 9.39 -23.79
CA ALA A 172 -16.48 10.20 -22.86
C ALA A 172 -15.03 10.33 -23.37
N SER A 173 -14.49 9.31 -24.04
CA SER A 173 -13.11 9.31 -24.54
C SER A 173 -12.82 10.41 -25.57
N GLU A 174 -13.82 10.82 -26.36
CA GLU A 174 -13.68 11.88 -27.37
C GLU A 174 -13.49 13.28 -26.74
N ASN A 175 -13.89 13.43 -25.49
CA ASN A 175 -13.87 14.69 -24.75
C ASN A 175 -12.75 14.77 -23.69
N VAL A 176 -11.94 13.73 -23.55
CA VAL A 176 -10.82 13.71 -22.59
C VAL A 176 -9.50 13.99 -23.30
N THR A 177 -8.77 14.97 -22.78
CA THR A 177 -7.38 15.24 -23.16
C THR A 177 -6.45 14.83 -22.03
N TYR A 178 -5.25 14.40 -22.36
CA TYR A 178 -4.22 14.04 -21.36
C TYR A 178 -2.99 14.93 -21.50
N ALA A 179 -2.45 15.34 -20.35
CA ALA A 179 -1.14 15.96 -20.24
C ALA A 179 -0.38 15.40 -19.04
N GLU A 180 0.90 15.11 -19.18
CA GLU A 180 1.71 14.54 -18.11
C GLU A 180 1.90 15.52 -16.95
N GLY A 181 2.19 16.77 -17.23
CA GLY A 181 2.27 17.87 -16.29
C GLY A 181 3.48 17.89 -15.37
N PHE A 182 3.93 16.73 -14.88
CA PHE A 182 5.11 16.54 -14.03
C PHE A 182 5.69 15.13 -14.17
N SER A 183 6.98 14.97 -13.91
CA SER A 183 7.59 13.65 -13.79
C SER A 183 7.23 13.01 -12.45
N VAL A 184 6.83 11.74 -12.45
CA VAL A 184 6.60 10.96 -11.21
C VAL A 184 7.91 10.49 -10.56
N GLU A 185 9.01 10.50 -11.31
CA GLU A 185 10.31 9.99 -10.84
C GLU A 185 11.14 11.06 -10.12
N GLN A 186 10.91 12.33 -10.42
CA GLN A 186 11.72 13.44 -9.94
C GLN A 186 10.86 14.59 -9.44
N ASP A 187 11.18 15.12 -8.26
CA ASP A 187 10.54 16.34 -7.74
C ASP A 187 11.21 17.60 -8.34
N VAL A 188 11.12 17.71 -9.66
CA VAL A 188 11.61 18.87 -10.42
C VAL A 188 10.47 19.43 -11.23
N TYR A 189 10.23 20.73 -11.10
CA TYR A 189 9.21 21.41 -11.91
C TYR A 189 9.70 21.60 -13.34
N ASP A 190 9.11 20.85 -14.27
CA ASP A 190 9.39 20.97 -15.70
C ASP A 190 8.43 21.99 -16.31
N GLU A 191 8.98 23.12 -16.76
CA GLU A 191 8.19 24.24 -17.33
C GLU A 191 7.46 23.85 -18.62
N ALA A 192 8.01 22.91 -19.41
CA ALA A 192 7.38 22.49 -20.67
C ALA A 192 6.18 21.58 -20.41
N LEU A 193 6.34 20.56 -19.55
CA LEU A 193 5.27 19.68 -19.14
C LEU A 193 4.15 20.46 -18.40
N ALA A 194 4.53 21.38 -17.54
CA ALA A 194 3.57 22.22 -16.83
C ALA A 194 2.80 23.14 -17.77
N ALA A 195 3.45 23.77 -18.75
CA ALA A 195 2.81 24.64 -19.72
C ALA A 195 1.78 23.87 -20.58
N GLU A 196 2.09 22.66 -21.01
CA GLU A 196 1.15 21.79 -21.73
C GLU A 196 -0.08 21.45 -20.86
N ALA A 197 0.13 21.07 -19.61
CA ALA A 197 -0.94 20.73 -18.67
C ALA A 197 -1.84 21.93 -18.34
N ILE A 198 -1.26 23.12 -18.11
CA ILE A 198 -1.99 24.36 -17.87
C ILE A 198 -2.85 24.74 -19.09
N GLU A 199 -2.32 24.58 -20.28
CA GLU A 199 -3.05 24.89 -21.51
C GLU A 199 -4.18 23.86 -21.76
N ALA A 200 -3.95 22.58 -21.48
CA ALA A 200 -4.99 21.55 -21.53
C ALA A 200 -6.12 21.86 -20.53
N ALA A 201 -5.79 22.23 -19.30
CA ALA A 201 -6.76 22.64 -18.29
C ALA A 201 -7.57 23.87 -18.71
N ARG A 202 -6.93 24.88 -19.31
CA ARG A 202 -7.59 26.12 -19.77
C ARG A 202 -8.63 25.87 -20.85
N ARG A 203 -8.42 24.87 -21.71
CA ARG A 203 -9.33 24.52 -22.82
C ARG A 203 -10.46 23.58 -22.43
N ALA A 204 -10.37 22.98 -21.24
CA ALA A 204 -11.35 22.05 -20.74
C ALA A 204 -12.45 22.75 -19.93
N ASP A 205 -13.58 22.08 -19.75
CA ASP A 205 -14.64 22.50 -18.84
C ASP A 205 -14.30 22.14 -17.39
N LYS A 206 -13.50 21.09 -17.21
CA LYS A 206 -12.99 20.61 -15.92
C LYS A 206 -11.58 20.06 -16.07
N ALA A 207 -10.77 20.16 -14.99
CA ALA A 207 -9.47 19.48 -14.89
C ALA A 207 -9.52 18.44 -13.78
N VAL A 208 -8.95 17.27 -14.04
CA VAL A 208 -8.74 16.21 -13.04
C VAL A 208 -7.24 15.97 -12.94
N VAL A 209 -6.65 16.33 -11.80
CA VAL A 209 -5.23 16.20 -11.53
C VAL A 209 -4.99 14.95 -10.70
N PHE A 210 -4.24 13.99 -11.23
CA PHE A 210 -3.85 12.75 -10.57
C PHE A 210 -2.49 12.98 -9.91
N ALA A 211 -2.50 13.22 -8.62
CA ALA A 211 -1.33 13.54 -7.80
C ALA A 211 -1.13 12.47 -6.71
N GLY A 212 0.00 12.48 -6.06
CA GLY A 212 0.27 11.52 -4.97
C GLY A 212 1.75 11.36 -4.68
N LEU A 213 2.05 10.32 -3.89
CA LEU A 213 3.42 10.01 -3.48
C LEU A 213 4.03 8.96 -4.41
N PRO A 214 5.05 9.29 -5.19
CA PRO A 214 5.79 8.29 -5.95
C PRO A 214 6.59 7.36 -5.04
N GLU A 215 7.04 6.23 -5.57
CA GLU A 215 7.71 5.17 -4.81
C GLU A 215 8.96 5.66 -4.05
N ASN A 216 9.68 6.61 -4.59
CA ASN A 216 10.84 7.23 -3.93
C ASN A 216 10.47 8.19 -2.78
N PHE A 217 9.19 8.51 -2.59
CA PHE A 217 8.67 9.28 -1.45
C PHE A 217 8.03 8.40 -0.38
N GLU A 218 7.54 7.22 -0.76
CA GLU A 218 6.83 6.32 0.14
C GLU A 218 7.16 4.87 -0.21
N SER A 219 8.06 4.28 0.57
CA SER A 219 8.56 2.93 0.39
C SER A 219 8.88 2.31 1.75
N GLU A 220 8.88 0.98 1.81
CA GLU A 220 9.43 0.25 2.94
C GLU A 220 10.88 0.66 3.21
N SER A 221 11.26 0.70 4.47
CA SER A 221 12.60 1.10 4.95
C SER A 221 13.00 2.54 4.64
N TYR A 222 12.05 3.39 4.28
CA TYR A 222 12.28 4.81 4.03
C TYR A 222 11.22 5.67 4.72
N ASP A 223 11.67 6.54 5.64
CA ASP A 223 10.80 7.47 6.35
C ASP A 223 10.85 8.86 5.72
N ARG A 224 9.69 9.40 5.38
CA ARG A 224 9.58 10.79 4.95
C ARG A 224 9.87 11.74 6.11
N SER A 225 10.60 12.80 5.83
CA SER A 225 10.88 13.85 6.81
C SER A 225 9.75 14.89 6.94
N HIS A 226 8.71 14.82 6.09
CA HIS A 226 7.58 15.76 6.03
C HIS A 226 6.36 15.10 5.37
N MET A 227 5.18 15.69 5.53
CA MET A 227 3.92 15.22 4.92
C MET A 227 3.59 15.90 3.58
N ARG A 228 4.48 16.69 3.01
CA ARG A 228 4.21 17.36 1.73
C ARG A 228 4.19 16.37 0.57
N LEU A 229 3.31 16.62 -0.39
CA LEU A 229 3.47 16.08 -1.75
C LEU A 229 4.75 16.64 -2.39
N PRO A 230 5.28 16.01 -3.47
CA PRO A 230 6.34 16.61 -4.27
C PRO A 230 6.03 18.07 -4.61
N ASP A 231 7.02 18.95 -4.46
CA ASP A 231 6.82 20.40 -4.65
C ASP A 231 6.41 20.72 -6.10
N CYS A 232 6.87 19.93 -7.08
CA CYS A 232 6.45 20.09 -8.47
C CYS A 232 4.96 19.86 -8.67
N GLN A 233 4.35 18.90 -7.97
CA GLN A 233 2.91 18.62 -8.02
C GLN A 233 2.11 19.72 -7.35
N ASN A 234 2.52 20.15 -6.15
CA ASN A 234 1.85 21.25 -5.44
C ASN A 234 1.86 22.56 -6.26
N ARG A 235 3.00 22.86 -6.88
CA ARG A 235 3.13 24.04 -7.76
C ARG A 235 2.22 23.93 -8.98
N LEU A 236 2.19 22.78 -9.65
CA LEU A 236 1.35 22.58 -10.83
C LEU A 236 -0.14 22.69 -10.48
N ILE A 237 -0.60 22.07 -9.39
CA ILE A 237 -2.00 22.18 -8.95
C ILE A 237 -2.37 23.63 -8.72
N ALA A 238 -1.52 24.41 -8.04
CA ALA A 238 -1.75 25.83 -7.80
C ALA A 238 -1.84 26.67 -9.10
N GLU A 239 -1.04 26.34 -10.13
CA GLU A 239 -1.10 27.01 -11.42
C GLU A 239 -2.37 26.60 -12.23
N ILE A 240 -2.77 25.34 -12.16
CA ILE A 240 -4.00 24.85 -12.84
C ILE A 240 -5.23 25.52 -12.28
N ILE A 241 -5.36 25.65 -10.97
CA ILE A 241 -6.51 26.28 -10.31
C ILE A 241 -6.72 27.73 -10.78
N LYS A 242 -5.65 28.46 -11.07
CA LYS A 242 -5.73 29.86 -11.58
C LYS A 242 -6.40 29.96 -12.96
N VAL A 243 -6.31 28.92 -13.78
CA VAL A 243 -6.85 28.91 -15.15
C VAL A 243 -8.09 28.05 -15.30
N GLN A 244 -8.31 27.11 -14.37
CA GLN A 244 -9.46 26.18 -14.37
C GLN A 244 -10.00 26.02 -12.93
N PRO A 245 -11.00 26.81 -12.54
CA PRO A 245 -11.57 26.74 -11.18
C PRO A 245 -12.35 25.43 -10.92
N ASN A 246 -12.80 24.73 -11.97
CA ASN A 246 -13.46 23.43 -11.83
C ASN A 246 -12.42 22.31 -11.78
N THR A 247 -11.48 22.41 -10.84
CA THR A 247 -10.41 21.42 -10.64
C THR A 247 -10.79 20.39 -9.59
N VAL A 248 -10.57 19.13 -9.93
CA VAL A 248 -10.63 17.96 -9.06
C VAL A 248 -9.23 17.42 -8.90
N VAL A 249 -8.84 17.04 -7.68
CA VAL A 249 -7.60 16.30 -7.43
C VAL A 249 -7.94 14.88 -7.01
N VAL A 250 -7.26 13.90 -7.60
CA VAL A 250 -7.30 12.50 -7.21
C VAL A 250 -5.95 12.16 -6.61
N LEU A 251 -5.95 11.75 -5.35
CA LEU A 251 -4.74 11.45 -4.58
C LEU A 251 -4.43 9.94 -4.61
N HIS A 252 -3.15 9.63 -4.82
CA HIS A 252 -2.57 8.29 -4.77
C HIS A 252 -1.47 8.27 -3.69
N ASN A 253 -1.83 7.93 -2.45
CA ASN A 253 -0.89 7.92 -1.32
C ASN A 253 -1.35 6.94 -0.24
N GLY A 254 -0.42 6.24 0.38
CA GLY A 254 -0.69 5.32 1.49
C GLY A 254 -0.54 5.95 2.88
N SER A 255 -0.13 7.22 2.97
CA SER A 255 0.06 7.94 4.23
C SER A 255 -0.38 9.41 4.11
N PRO A 256 -0.70 10.09 5.23
CA PRO A 256 -1.23 11.45 5.21
C PRO A 256 -0.36 12.45 4.45
N VAL A 257 -1.01 13.36 3.71
CA VAL A 257 -0.35 14.42 2.95
C VAL A 257 -0.92 15.80 3.26
N GLU A 258 -0.06 16.81 3.17
CA GLU A 258 -0.47 18.23 3.24
C GLU A 258 -1.04 18.67 1.90
N MET A 259 -2.14 19.37 1.93
CA MET A 259 -2.87 19.87 0.75
C MET A 259 -3.03 21.38 0.82
N PRO A 260 -2.00 22.21 0.53
CA PRO A 260 -2.06 23.65 0.68
C PRO A 260 -3.11 24.33 -0.23
N TRP A 261 -3.50 23.67 -1.28
CA TRP A 261 -4.49 24.08 -2.28
C TRP A 261 -5.93 23.59 -1.99
N LEU A 262 -6.17 22.92 -0.86
CA LEU A 262 -7.46 22.27 -0.54
C LEU A 262 -8.65 23.23 -0.57
N SER A 263 -8.48 24.48 -0.13
CA SER A 263 -9.54 25.50 -0.16
C SER A 263 -9.97 25.88 -1.58
N ASP A 264 -9.07 25.75 -2.56
CA ASP A 264 -9.20 26.34 -3.88
C ASP A 264 -9.66 25.31 -4.95
N VAL A 265 -9.57 24.00 -4.65
CA VAL A 265 -10.11 22.93 -5.52
C VAL A 265 -11.58 22.69 -5.22
N LYS A 266 -12.37 22.36 -6.23
CA LYS A 266 -13.80 22.03 -6.04
C LYS A 266 -14.07 20.55 -5.76
N GLY A 267 -13.16 19.68 -6.12
CA GLY A 267 -13.27 18.25 -5.86
C GLY A 267 -11.98 17.66 -5.35
N LEU A 268 -12.11 16.69 -4.43
CA LEU A 268 -10.99 15.92 -3.90
C LEU A 268 -11.42 14.49 -3.65
N MET A 269 -10.68 13.54 -4.21
CA MET A 269 -10.87 12.11 -4.02
C MET A 269 -9.58 11.48 -3.53
N GLU A 270 -9.68 10.63 -2.54
CA GLU A 270 -8.60 9.75 -2.10
C GLU A 270 -8.77 8.38 -2.77
N ALA A 271 -7.78 7.95 -3.55
CA ALA A 271 -7.79 6.68 -4.27
C ALA A 271 -6.82 5.65 -3.71
N TYR A 272 -5.95 6.08 -2.77
CA TYR A 272 -4.89 5.29 -2.13
C TYR A 272 -3.75 4.82 -3.03
#